data_79da7f71675df4e2a330731e83e65ed6
#
_entry.id   79da7f71675df4e2a330731e83e65ed6
#
_cell.length_a   1.000
_cell.length_b   1.000
_cell.length_c   1.000
_cell.angle_alpha   90.00
_cell.angle_beta   90.00
_cell.angle_gamma   90.00
#
_symmetry.space_group_name_H-M   'P 1'
#
loop_
_entity.id
_entity.type
_entity.pdbx_description
1 polymer ?
#
loop_
_entity_poly.entity_id
_entity_poly.type
_entity_poly.pdbx_seq_one_letter_code
_entity_poly.pdbx_strand_id
1 'polypeptide(L)'
;LAASASVATTTRTDGAAAAVASVLGEIVYAPGTSGSGGAAVGIGHVAGALEDEPGIGSLRLRARGWAQPSGGPSQLSLTVESTRFLDAWYSDVVASVSRDDARIAAGAWFSVRLSRVYGSTGAASASLQYFVTRAVAFELAGGSYLRDPFQALPQAGFASAGLRIHTPRRAAPPARARPAPQLAPLVAQRRPGVGGDTVFVRFRMDARRSLAIAGDWNAWEPIPLRPLGDDIWEAALVLRPGAYHFNLFVDETEWVVPGGVAVVSDGMGGLVAVLTVL
;
A
#
# COMPACT_ATOMS: atom_id res chain seq x y z
N LEU A 1 -0.75 -12.70 -13.62
CA LEU A 1 -0.63 -14.05 -13.08
C LEU A 1 0.02 -13.99 -11.69
N ALA A 2 -0.50 -14.73 -10.73
CA ALA A 2 0.11 -14.91 -9.43
C ALA A 2 0.16 -16.41 -9.09
N ALA A 3 1.15 -16.81 -8.33
CA ALA A 3 1.25 -18.15 -7.78
C ALA A 3 1.59 -18.05 -6.29
N SER A 4 1.00 -18.90 -5.48
CA SER A 4 1.31 -19.02 -4.06
C SER A 4 1.50 -20.47 -3.67
N ALA A 5 2.43 -20.69 -2.75
CA ALA A 5 2.62 -22.00 -2.11
C ALA A 5 2.69 -21.77 -0.60
N SER A 6 2.09 -22.66 0.16
CA SER A 6 2.15 -22.63 1.63
C SER A 6 2.33 -24.04 2.18
N VAL A 7 3.03 -24.12 3.30
CA VAL A 7 3.17 -25.33 4.12
C VAL A 7 2.88 -24.93 5.56
N ALA A 8 2.04 -25.71 6.23
CA ALA A 8 1.79 -25.55 7.65
C ALA A 8 1.94 -26.92 8.34
N THR A 9 2.51 -26.92 9.53
CA THR A 9 2.65 -28.09 10.38
C THR A 9 2.00 -27.80 11.72
N THR A 10 1.33 -28.77 12.28
CA THR A 10 0.66 -28.65 13.58
C THR A 10 1.06 -29.85 14.43
N THR A 11 1.47 -29.59 15.66
CA THR A 11 1.69 -30.64 16.67
C THR A 11 0.66 -30.41 17.78
N ARG A 12 -0.05 -31.48 18.11
CA ARG A 12 -1.05 -31.46 19.19
C ARG A 12 -0.41 -31.80 20.51
N THR A 13 -1.09 -31.48 21.59
CA THR A 13 -0.63 -31.78 22.96
C THR A 13 -0.58 -33.27 23.28
N ASP A 14 -1.31 -34.12 22.52
CA ASP A 14 -1.27 -35.57 22.57
C ASP A 14 -0.11 -36.20 21.78
N GLY A 15 0.74 -35.36 21.15
CA GLY A 15 1.89 -35.77 20.37
C GLY A 15 1.58 -36.00 18.88
N ALA A 16 0.32 -36.05 18.48
CA ALA A 16 -0.06 -36.22 17.07
C ALA A 16 0.41 -35.03 16.21
N ALA A 17 1.04 -35.32 15.09
CA ALA A 17 1.49 -34.33 14.14
C ALA A 17 0.68 -34.36 12.85
N ALA A 18 0.45 -33.21 12.26
CA ALA A 18 -0.19 -33.07 10.96
C ALA A 18 0.56 -32.03 10.12
N ALA A 19 0.60 -32.25 8.82
CA ALA A 19 1.15 -31.31 7.87
C ALA A 19 0.15 -31.05 6.73
N VAL A 20 0.08 -29.83 6.28
CA VAL A 20 -0.68 -29.46 5.08
C VAL A 20 0.19 -28.62 4.16
N ALA A 21 0.14 -28.94 2.87
CA ALA A 21 0.80 -28.19 1.83
C ALA A 21 -0.24 -27.74 0.80
N SER A 22 -0.14 -26.54 0.28
CA SER A 22 -0.99 -26.09 -0.80
C SER A 22 -0.23 -25.28 -1.84
N VAL A 23 -0.62 -25.44 -3.09
CA VAL A 23 -0.16 -24.66 -4.24
C VAL A 23 -1.38 -24.10 -4.95
N LEU A 24 -1.37 -22.83 -5.30
CA LEU A 24 -2.47 -22.15 -5.99
C LEU A 24 -1.90 -21.23 -7.07
N GLY A 25 -2.42 -21.37 -8.29
CA GLY A 25 -2.22 -20.43 -9.38
C GLY A 25 -3.45 -19.53 -9.55
N GLU A 26 -3.27 -18.23 -9.70
CA GLU A 26 -4.36 -17.27 -9.85
C GLU A 26 -4.16 -16.37 -11.08
N ILE A 27 -5.25 -16.09 -11.77
CA ILE A 27 -5.35 -15.00 -12.73
C ILE A 27 -5.90 -13.79 -12.00
N VAL A 28 -5.13 -12.71 -11.99
CA VAL A 28 -5.45 -11.48 -11.23
C VAL A 28 -5.83 -10.39 -12.22
N TYR A 29 -6.94 -9.74 -11.97
CA TYR A 29 -7.38 -8.53 -12.65
C TYR A 29 -7.43 -7.38 -11.65
N ALA A 30 -6.60 -6.38 -11.86
CA ALA A 30 -6.57 -5.15 -11.06
C ALA A 30 -6.65 -3.94 -12.02
N PRO A 31 -7.83 -3.32 -12.15
CA PRO A 31 -8.00 -2.17 -13.01
C PRO A 31 -7.30 -0.94 -12.40
N GLY A 32 -6.46 -0.30 -13.20
CA GLY A 32 -5.77 0.95 -12.84
C GLY A 32 -4.42 0.75 -12.13
N THR A 33 -3.65 1.81 -12.08
CA THR A 33 -2.30 1.85 -11.50
C THR A 33 -2.31 2.00 -9.97
N SER A 34 -3.45 2.34 -9.37
CA SER A 34 -3.56 2.65 -7.95
C SER A 34 -3.72 1.43 -7.03
N GLY A 35 -3.93 0.22 -7.58
CA GLY A 35 -4.16 -0.98 -6.77
C GLY A 35 -5.40 -0.90 -5.85
N SER A 36 -6.29 0.07 -6.08
CA SER A 36 -7.45 0.38 -5.21
C SER A 36 -8.53 -0.71 -5.18
N GLY A 37 -8.46 -1.69 -6.07
CA GLY A 37 -9.37 -2.81 -6.09
C GLY A 37 -9.01 -3.82 -7.16
N GLY A 38 -9.63 -4.99 -7.12
CA GLY A 38 -9.40 -6.03 -8.10
C GLY A 38 -10.15 -7.31 -7.78
N ALA A 39 -9.97 -8.28 -8.66
CA ALA A 39 -10.49 -9.63 -8.49
C ALA A 39 -9.47 -10.65 -8.96
N ALA A 40 -9.56 -11.87 -8.46
CA ALA A 40 -8.75 -12.98 -8.92
C ALA A 40 -9.56 -14.27 -8.88
N VAL A 41 -9.24 -15.16 -9.79
CA VAL A 41 -9.74 -16.54 -9.79
C VAL A 41 -8.57 -17.50 -9.91
N GLY A 42 -8.64 -18.62 -9.23
CA GLY A 42 -7.53 -19.54 -9.16
C GLY A 42 -7.94 -21.00 -9.00
N ILE A 43 -7.00 -21.84 -9.35
CA ILE A 43 -7.08 -23.28 -9.18
C ILE A 43 -5.81 -23.77 -8.50
N GLY A 44 -5.91 -24.72 -7.62
CA GLY A 44 -4.78 -25.24 -6.89
C GLY A 44 -5.01 -26.65 -6.37
N HIS A 45 -4.02 -27.11 -5.68
CA HIS A 45 -4.00 -28.40 -5.02
C HIS A 45 -3.63 -28.21 -3.55
N VAL A 46 -4.32 -28.93 -2.68
CA VAL A 46 -4.00 -29.02 -1.27
C VAL A 46 -3.76 -30.49 -0.91
N ALA A 47 -2.73 -30.75 -0.16
CA ALA A 47 -2.41 -32.07 0.35
C ALA A 47 -2.22 -31.99 1.87
N GLY A 48 -2.81 -32.93 2.57
CA GLY A 48 -2.64 -33.11 4.00
C GLY A 48 -2.02 -34.46 4.31
N ALA A 49 -1.20 -34.53 5.34
CA ALA A 49 -0.65 -35.76 5.91
C ALA A 49 -0.94 -35.76 7.40
N LEU A 50 -1.58 -36.82 7.87
CA LEU A 50 -1.75 -37.15 9.28
C LEU A 50 -0.76 -38.27 9.62
N GLU A 51 -0.32 -38.35 10.87
CA GLU A 51 0.77 -39.23 11.31
C GLU A 51 0.62 -40.70 10.90
N ASP A 52 -0.61 -41.18 10.83
CA ASP A 52 -0.90 -42.62 10.55
C ASP A 52 -1.74 -42.81 9.28
N GLU A 53 -1.94 -41.78 8.46
CA GLU A 53 -2.80 -41.88 7.27
C GLU A 53 -2.07 -41.48 5.99
N PRO A 54 -2.37 -42.14 4.85
CA PRO A 54 -1.81 -41.73 3.58
C PRO A 54 -2.25 -40.31 3.25
N GLY A 55 -1.34 -39.52 2.70
CA GLY A 55 -1.61 -38.13 2.34
C GLY A 55 -2.86 -37.97 1.44
N ILE A 56 -3.75 -37.10 1.86
CA ILE A 56 -4.98 -36.77 1.14
C ILE A 56 -4.68 -35.56 0.25
N GLY A 57 -4.73 -35.76 -1.07
CA GLY A 57 -4.59 -34.70 -2.06
C GLY A 57 -5.94 -34.24 -2.60
N SER A 58 -6.12 -32.96 -2.85
CA SER A 58 -7.41 -32.42 -3.22
C SER A 58 -7.37 -31.18 -4.08
N LEU A 59 -8.37 -31.03 -4.92
CA LEU A 59 -8.58 -29.84 -5.75
C LEU A 59 -9.13 -28.70 -4.92
N ARG A 60 -8.60 -27.50 -5.18
CA ARG A 60 -9.03 -26.23 -4.59
C ARG A 60 -9.34 -25.22 -5.68
N LEU A 61 -10.48 -24.58 -5.59
CA LEU A 61 -10.89 -23.48 -6.46
C LEU A 61 -11.04 -22.23 -5.59
N ARG A 62 -10.52 -21.10 -6.04
CA ARG A 62 -10.63 -19.83 -5.32
C ARG A 62 -11.12 -18.72 -6.23
N ALA A 63 -12.03 -17.91 -5.72
CA ALA A 63 -12.37 -16.61 -6.27
C ALA A 63 -12.24 -15.55 -5.16
N ARG A 64 -11.63 -14.43 -5.45
CA ARG A 64 -11.52 -13.34 -4.47
C ARG A 64 -11.66 -11.98 -5.13
N GLY A 65 -12.22 -11.04 -4.39
CA GLY A 65 -12.26 -9.63 -4.74
C GLY A 65 -11.76 -8.77 -3.57
N TRP A 66 -11.20 -7.64 -3.89
CA TRP A 66 -10.78 -6.66 -2.88
C TRP A 66 -11.06 -5.25 -3.36
N ALA A 67 -11.28 -4.35 -2.40
CA ALA A 67 -11.44 -2.93 -2.65
C ALA A 67 -10.77 -2.12 -1.54
N GLN A 68 -10.21 -0.98 -1.92
CA GLN A 68 -9.62 -0.01 -1.00
C GLN A 68 -10.48 1.27 -1.06
N PRO A 69 -11.44 1.43 -0.13
CA PRO A 69 -12.34 2.57 -0.15
C PRO A 69 -11.57 3.90 -0.06
N SER A 70 -11.89 4.82 -0.94
CA SER A 70 -11.37 6.21 -0.93
C SER A 70 -9.83 6.32 -0.98
N GLY A 71 -9.11 5.30 -1.46
CA GLY A 71 -7.63 5.33 -1.48
C GLY A 71 -6.97 5.40 -0.10
N GLY A 72 -7.74 5.16 0.97
CA GLY A 72 -7.27 5.21 2.36
C GLY A 72 -6.50 3.96 2.78
N PRO A 73 -6.06 3.90 4.06
CA PRO A 73 -5.28 2.79 4.60
C PRO A 73 -6.11 1.52 4.83
N SER A 74 -7.39 1.52 4.53
CA SER A 74 -8.30 0.39 4.77
C SER A 74 -8.54 -0.41 3.49
N GLN A 75 -8.59 -1.72 3.63
CA GLN A 75 -8.91 -2.66 2.56
C GLN A 75 -10.03 -3.59 2.99
N LEU A 76 -10.96 -3.83 2.09
CA LEU A 76 -12.01 -4.85 2.20
C LEU A 76 -11.66 -5.99 1.26
N SER A 77 -11.94 -7.22 1.65
CA SER A 77 -11.85 -8.36 0.74
C SER A 77 -12.96 -9.37 1.00
N LEU A 78 -13.31 -10.07 -0.07
CA LEU A 78 -14.20 -11.23 -0.04
C LEU A 78 -13.51 -12.36 -0.81
N THR A 79 -13.40 -13.52 -0.19
CA THR A 79 -12.83 -14.73 -0.80
C THR A 79 -13.85 -15.85 -0.69
N VAL A 80 -14.03 -16.57 -1.77
CA VAL A 80 -14.77 -17.83 -1.80
C VAL A 80 -13.80 -18.91 -2.23
N GLU A 81 -13.63 -19.91 -1.41
CA GLU A 81 -12.74 -21.03 -1.66
C GLU A 81 -13.52 -22.35 -1.56
N SER A 82 -13.58 -23.09 -2.63
CA SER A 82 -14.22 -24.41 -2.69
C SER A 82 -13.14 -25.49 -2.74
N THR A 83 -13.18 -26.40 -1.80
CA THR A 83 -12.21 -27.48 -1.67
C THR A 83 -12.93 -28.82 -1.66
N ARG A 84 -12.44 -29.75 -2.45
CA ARG A 84 -12.87 -31.14 -2.37
C ARG A 84 -12.06 -31.82 -1.26
N PHE A 85 -12.72 -32.45 -0.33
CA PHE A 85 -12.08 -33.27 0.71
C PHE A 85 -12.73 -34.65 0.70
N LEU A 86 -11.94 -35.67 0.44
CA LEU A 86 -12.44 -37.00 0.10
C LEU A 86 -13.44 -36.89 -1.06
N ASP A 87 -14.65 -37.34 -0.86
CA ASP A 87 -15.72 -37.37 -1.87
C ASP A 87 -16.71 -36.20 -1.77
N ALA A 88 -16.46 -35.25 -0.91
CA ALA A 88 -17.35 -34.12 -0.66
C ALA A 88 -16.71 -32.78 -0.87
N TRP A 89 -17.49 -31.81 -1.36
CA TRP A 89 -17.11 -30.41 -1.45
C TRP A 89 -17.56 -29.64 -0.21
N TYR A 90 -16.71 -28.72 0.22
CA TYR A 90 -17.10 -27.62 1.10
C TYR A 90 -16.63 -26.30 0.52
N SER A 91 -17.33 -25.23 0.85
CA SER A 91 -16.98 -23.88 0.41
C SER A 91 -16.83 -22.96 1.62
N ASP A 92 -15.71 -22.31 1.73
CA ASP A 92 -15.44 -21.29 2.73
C ASP A 92 -15.62 -19.93 2.11
N VAL A 93 -16.47 -19.10 2.70
CA VAL A 93 -16.65 -17.69 2.36
C VAL A 93 -16.02 -16.87 3.45
N VAL A 94 -15.03 -16.08 3.10
CA VAL A 94 -14.27 -15.23 4.03
C VAL A 94 -14.41 -13.78 3.64
N ALA A 95 -15.03 -12.99 4.50
CA ALA A 95 -15.03 -11.53 4.41
C ALA A 95 -13.97 -10.98 5.37
N SER A 96 -13.19 -10.02 4.92
CA SER A 96 -12.22 -9.36 5.78
C SER A 96 -12.18 -7.87 5.59
N VAL A 97 -11.84 -7.18 6.67
CA VAL A 97 -11.47 -5.78 6.68
C VAL A 97 -10.09 -5.65 7.32
N SER A 98 -9.22 -4.90 6.70
CA SER A 98 -7.92 -4.57 7.27
C SER A 98 -7.67 -3.08 7.15
N ARG A 99 -6.91 -2.55 8.10
CA ARG A 99 -6.40 -1.20 8.09
C ARG A 99 -4.92 -1.23 8.42
N ASP A 100 -4.14 -0.57 7.59
CA ASP A 100 -2.70 -0.47 7.76
C ASP A 100 -2.28 1.00 7.78
N ASP A 101 -2.08 1.53 8.98
CA ASP A 101 -1.70 2.93 9.24
C ASP A 101 -0.27 2.99 9.77
N ALA A 102 0.29 4.18 9.92
CA ALA A 102 1.67 4.42 10.36
C ALA A 102 2.08 3.67 11.63
N ARG A 103 1.19 3.61 12.61
CA ARG A 103 1.43 3.00 13.93
C ARG A 103 0.55 1.80 14.24
N ILE A 104 -0.47 1.55 13.43
CA ILE A 104 -1.46 0.52 13.73
C ILE A 104 -1.71 -0.29 12.47
N ALA A 105 -1.61 -1.61 12.58
CA ALA A 105 -2.21 -2.52 11.63
C ALA A 105 -3.28 -3.33 12.35
N ALA A 106 -4.50 -3.31 11.84
CA ALA A 106 -5.61 -4.04 12.42
C ALA A 106 -6.34 -4.82 11.32
N GLY A 107 -6.89 -5.96 11.68
CA GLY A 107 -7.70 -6.76 10.77
C GLY A 107 -8.78 -7.51 11.51
N ALA A 108 -9.90 -7.72 10.83
CA ALA A 108 -10.96 -8.60 11.27
C ALA A 108 -11.39 -9.50 10.11
N TRP A 109 -11.70 -10.73 10.41
CA TRP A 109 -12.11 -11.77 9.46
C TRP A 109 -13.37 -12.43 9.98
N PHE A 110 -14.29 -12.67 9.06
CA PHE A 110 -15.48 -13.45 9.29
C PHE A 110 -15.52 -14.55 8.24
N SER A 111 -15.64 -15.79 8.67
CA SER A 111 -15.58 -16.97 7.81
C SER A 111 -16.82 -17.83 8.02
N VAL A 112 -17.41 -18.29 6.94
CA VAL A 112 -18.53 -19.25 6.96
C VAL A 112 -18.17 -20.42 6.07
N ARG A 113 -18.23 -21.62 6.59
CA ARG A 113 -18.15 -22.86 5.83
C ARG A 113 -19.56 -23.34 5.48
N LEU A 114 -19.74 -23.67 4.22
CA LEU A 114 -20.95 -24.24 3.66
C LEU A 114 -20.64 -25.65 3.15
N SER A 115 -21.28 -26.66 3.73
CA SER A 115 -21.12 -28.05 3.30
C SER A 115 -22.37 -28.87 3.66
N ARG A 116 -22.79 -29.68 2.71
CA ARG A 116 -23.88 -30.63 2.97
C ARG A 116 -23.46 -31.83 3.83
N VAL A 117 -22.16 -32.17 3.79
CA VAL A 117 -21.64 -33.35 4.48
C VAL A 117 -20.99 -32.96 5.82
N TYR A 118 -20.21 -31.88 5.84
CA TYR A 118 -19.47 -31.46 7.05
C TYR A 118 -20.23 -30.45 7.92
N GLY A 119 -21.50 -30.11 7.51
CA GLY A 119 -22.28 -29.08 8.19
C GLY A 119 -21.84 -27.66 7.86
N SER A 120 -22.69 -26.69 8.16
CA SER A 120 -22.37 -25.26 8.02
C SER A 120 -21.93 -24.72 9.38
N THR A 121 -20.84 -23.97 9.39
CA THR A 121 -20.25 -23.42 10.62
C THR A 121 -19.61 -22.07 10.34
N GLY A 122 -19.51 -21.24 11.36
CA GLY A 122 -18.91 -19.91 11.24
C GLY A 122 -17.79 -19.70 12.24
N ALA A 123 -16.87 -18.81 11.90
CA ALA A 123 -15.78 -18.36 12.74
C ALA A 123 -15.52 -16.88 12.50
N ALA A 124 -15.00 -16.21 13.52
CA ALA A 124 -14.60 -14.81 13.42
C ALA A 124 -13.31 -14.59 14.22
N SER A 125 -12.45 -13.75 13.72
CA SER A 125 -11.21 -13.38 14.41
C SER A 125 -10.82 -11.93 14.12
N ALA A 126 -10.04 -11.36 15.03
CA ALA A 126 -9.48 -10.03 14.88
C ALA A 126 -8.03 -10.00 15.38
N SER A 127 -7.24 -9.11 14.78
CA SER A 127 -5.87 -8.83 15.23
C SER A 127 -5.58 -7.34 15.24
N LEU A 128 -4.67 -6.95 16.12
CA LEU A 128 -4.20 -5.59 16.28
C LEU A 128 -2.68 -5.64 16.48
N GLN A 129 -1.93 -4.86 15.68
CA GLN A 129 -0.52 -4.62 15.87
C GLN A 129 -0.31 -3.13 16.16
N TYR A 130 0.39 -2.82 17.23
CA TYR A 130 0.82 -1.48 17.57
C TYR A 130 2.33 -1.37 17.39
N PHE A 131 2.78 -0.57 16.44
CA PHE A 131 4.18 -0.38 16.08
C PHE A 131 4.86 0.61 17.03
N VAL A 132 5.73 0.09 17.89
CA VAL A 132 6.60 0.88 18.76
C VAL A 132 7.74 1.50 17.93
N THR A 133 8.26 0.72 16.98
CA THR A 133 9.25 1.15 15.99
C THR A 133 8.81 0.69 14.61
N ARG A 134 9.54 1.04 13.54
CA ARG A 134 9.26 0.55 12.18
C ARG A 134 9.46 -0.96 12.01
N ALA A 135 10.12 -1.60 12.93
CA ALA A 135 10.46 -3.02 12.86
C ALA A 135 9.83 -3.85 13.99
N VAL A 136 9.34 -3.23 15.06
CA VAL A 136 8.83 -3.92 16.25
C VAL A 136 7.42 -3.48 16.56
N ALA A 137 6.52 -4.43 16.70
CA ALA A 137 5.13 -4.21 17.09
C ALA A 137 4.71 -5.11 18.26
N PHE A 138 3.86 -4.60 19.14
CA PHE A 138 3.03 -5.45 19.99
C PHE A 138 1.88 -5.99 19.16
N GLU A 139 1.60 -7.28 19.29
CA GLU A 139 0.50 -7.95 18.62
C GLU A 139 -0.47 -8.54 19.63
N LEU A 140 -1.75 -8.31 19.39
CA LEU A 140 -2.88 -8.97 20.04
C LEU A 140 -3.76 -9.59 18.97
N ALA A 141 -4.17 -10.83 19.14
CA ALA A 141 -5.14 -11.46 18.27
C ALA A 141 -6.05 -12.39 19.06
N GLY A 142 -7.26 -12.57 18.57
CA GLY A 142 -8.21 -13.47 19.17
C GLY A 142 -9.41 -13.73 18.29
N GLY A 143 -10.12 -14.79 18.60
CA GLY A 143 -11.28 -15.21 17.84
C GLY A 143 -11.44 -16.71 17.81
N SER A 144 -12.02 -17.18 16.71
CA SER A 144 -12.15 -18.61 16.40
C SER A 144 -11.72 -18.89 14.97
N TYR A 145 -11.42 -20.12 14.69
CA TYR A 145 -11.14 -20.63 13.34
C TYR A 145 -12.04 -21.81 13.00
N LEU A 146 -12.28 -22.00 11.71
CA LEU A 146 -13.05 -23.14 11.20
C LEU A 146 -12.27 -24.45 11.40
N ARG A 147 -12.98 -25.54 11.55
CA ARG A 147 -12.37 -26.88 11.52
C ARG A 147 -11.51 -27.04 10.27
N ASP A 148 -10.29 -27.53 10.41
CA ASP A 148 -9.42 -27.92 9.28
C ASP A 148 -9.43 -29.45 9.11
N PRO A 149 -10.08 -29.96 8.06
CA PRO A 149 -10.16 -31.40 7.85
C PRO A 149 -8.82 -32.02 7.44
N PHE A 150 -7.90 -31.24 6.81
CA PHE A 150 -6.58 -31.73 6.39
C PHE A 150 -5.62 -31.89 7.54
N GLN A 151 -5.81 -31.14 8.62
CA GLN A 151 -4.99 -31.24 9.84
C GLN A 151 -5.74 -31.91 11.00
N ALA A 152 -6.95 -32.38 10.76
CA ALA A 152 -7.85 -32.90 11.80
C ALA A 152 -8.05 -31.93 12.98
N LEU A 153 -7.88 -30.62 12.75
CA LEU A 153 -8.08 -29.60 13.77
C LEU A 153 -9.58 -29.32 13.97
N PRO A 154 -10.10 -29.41 15.20
CA PRO A 154 -11.48 -29.02 15.49
C PRO A 154 -11.63 -27.52 15.37
N GLN A 155 -12.87 -27.05 15.23
CA GLN A 155 -13.18 -25.65 15.43
C GLN A 155 -12.82 -25.26 16.87
N ALA A 156 -12.05 -24.19 17.04
CA ALA A 156 -11.63 -23.74 18.35
C ALA A 156 -11.47 -22.21 18.40
N GLY A 157 -11.52 -21.68 19.61
CA GLY A 157 -11.15 -20.31 19.88
C GLY A 157 -9.66 -20.18 20.21
N PHE A 158 -9.11 -18.99 19.99
CA PHE A 158 -7.75 -18.66 20.36
C PHE A 158 -7.64 -17.24 20.87
N ALA A 159 -6.63 -16.98 21.67
CA ALA A 159 -6.17 -15.66 22.02
C ALA A 159 -4.63 -15.68 22.03
N SER A 160 -4.01 -14.65 21.49
CA SER A 160 -2.56 -14.51 21.48
C SER A 160 -2.14 -13.08 21.77
N ALA A 161 -0.99 -12.94 22.43
CA ALA A 161 -0.33 -11.67 22.67
C ALA A 161 1.18 -11.90 22.47
N GLY A 162 1.85 -10.96 21.85
CA GLY A 162 3.28 -11.12 21.59
C GLY A 162 3.96 -9.88 21.04
N LEU A 163 5.24 -10.05 20.76
CA LEU A 163 6.07 -9.10 20.03
C LEU A 163 6.33 -9.66 18.63
N ARG A 164 6.12 -8.83 17.62
CA ARG A 164 6.45 -9.17 16.23
C ARG A 164 7.60 -8.31 15.73
N ILE A 165 8.60 -8.95 15.18
CA ILE A 165 9.74 -8.29 14.56
C ILE A 165 9.59 -8.44 13.05
N HIS A 166 9.58 -7.30 12.34
CA HIS A 166 9.49 -7.23 10.88
C HIS A 166 10.87 -7.02 10.30
N THR A 167 11.36 -7.95 9.49
CA THR A 167 12.65 -7.84 8.78
C THR A 167 12.65 -6.78 7.68
N PRO A 168 11.64 -6.65 6.81
CA PRO A 168 11.50 -5.43 6.02
C PRO A 168 11.00 -4.32 6.95
N ARG A 169 11.82 -3.29 7.12
CA ARG A 169 11.36 -2.08 7.83
C ARG A 169 10.12 -1.55 7.11
N ARG A 170 9.08 -1.32 7.87
CA ARG A 170 7.89 -0.66 7.36
C ARG A 170 8.29 0.65 6.69
N ALA A 171 7.83 0.88 5.46
CA ALA A 171 8.04 2.17 4.81
C ALA A 171 7.58 3.27 5.77
N ALA A 172 8.34 4.37 5.85
CA ALA A 172 7.82 5.55 6.53
C ALA A 172 6.44 5.83 5.91
N PRO A 173 5.41 6.16 6.72
CA PRO A 173 4.20 6.69 6.14
C PRO A 173 4.65 7.82 5.20
N PRO A 174 4.10 7.91 3.99
CA PRO A 174 4.35 9.08 3.15
C PRO A 174 4.13 10.26 4.08
N ALA A 175 5.18 11.07 4.25
CA ALA A 175 5.06 12.29 5.06
C ALA A 175 3.72 12.87 4.62
N ARG A 176 2.76 13.00 5.55
CA ARG A 176 1.42 13.49 5.20
C ARG A 176 1.69 14.61 4.24
N ALA A 177 1.31 14.43 2.96
CA ALA A 177 1.43 15.51 2.01
C ALA A 177 0.71 16.64 2.73
N ARG A 178 1.48 17.56 3.33
CA ARG A 178 0.88 18.78 3.87
C ARG A 178 -0.02 19.22 2.73
N PRO A 179 -1.33 19.46 2.96
CA PRO A 179 -2.18 19.95 1.90
C PRO A 179 -1.34 21.05 1.27
N ALA A 180 -0.97 20.86 -0.01
CA ALA A 180 -0.05 21.77 -0.67
C ALA A 180 -0.63 23.13 -0.40
N PRO A 181 0.07 24.04 0.31
CA PRO A 181 -0.52 25.32 0.68
C PRO A 181 -1.11 25.84 -0.61
N GLN A 182 -2.38 26.28 -0.61
CA GLN A 182 -3.03 26.76 -1.83
C GLN A 182 -2.14 27.86 -2.38
N LEU A 183 -1.27 27.46 -3.31
CA LEU A 183 -0.28 28.37 -3.88
C LEU A 183 -1.07 29.41 -4.67
N ALA A 184 -0.87 30.66 -4.33
CA ALA A 184 -1.23 31.73 -5.24
C ALA A 184 -0.61 31.38 -6.61
N PRO A 185 -1.34 31.59 -7.72
CA PRO A 185 -0.83 31.25 -9.03
C PRO A 185 0.56 31.87 -9.22
N LEU A 186 1.46 31.16 -9.86
CA LEU A 186 2.78 31.63 -10.23
C LEU A 186 2.64 32.97 -10.95
N VAL A 187 3.09 34.06 -10.34
CA VAL A 187 3.05 35.37 -10.97
C VAL A 187 4.38 35.62 -11.66
N ALA A 188 4.43 35.41 -12.97
CA ALA A 188 5.54 35.82 -13.78
C ALA A 188 5.33 37.28 -14.23
N GLN A 189 6.10 38.21 -13.69
CA GLN A 189 6.13 39.59 -14.14
C GLN A 189 7.41 39.82 -14.93
N ARG A 190 7.27 40.26 -16.18
CA ARG A 190 8.40 40.60 -17.04
C ARG A 190 8.75 42.10 -16.91
N ARG A 191 10.01 42.40 -16.70
CA ARG A 191 10.53 43.78 -16.77
C ARG A 191 11.61 43.86 -17.83
N PRO A 192 11.49 44.76 -18.82
CA PRO A 192 12.53 45.00 -19.79
C PRO A 192 13.81 45.49 -19.12
N GLY A 193 14.95 44.93 -19.49
CA GLY A 193 16.28 45.28 -18.94
C GLY A 193 17.35 45.39 -20.01
N VAL A 194 18.42 46.10 -19.71
CA VAL A 194 19.61 46.19 -20.57
C VAL A 194 20.39 44.89 -20.47
N GLY A 195 20.15 43.93 -21.37
CA GLY A 195 20.80 42.61 -21.36
C GLY A 195 19.85 41.44 -21.41
N GLY A 196 18.55 41.68 -21.42
CA GLY A 196 17.50 40.66 -21.46
C GLY A 196 16.37 41.01 -20.53
N ASP A 197 15.24 40.36 -20.73
CA ASP A 197 14.08 40.60 -19.89
C ASP A 197 14.20 39.80 -18.57
N THR A 198 14.03 40.53 -17.47
CA THR A 198 14.02 39.89 -16.14
C THR A 198 12.60 39.43 -15.82
N VAL A 199 12.44 38.16 -15.55
CA VAL A 199 11.18 37.53 -15.13
C VAL A 199 11.18 37.37 -13.63
N PHE A 200 10.23 37.97 -12.94
CA PHE A 200 10.03 37.78 -11.51
C PHE A 200 9.01 36.67 -11.28
N VAL A 201 9.45 35.62 -10.60
CA VAL A 201 8.58 34.50 -10.22
C VAL A 201 8.40 34.50 -8.71
N ARG A 202 7.18 34.29 -8.26
CA ARG A 202 6.84 34.28 -6.83
C ARG A 202 6.16 32.96 -6.48
N PHE A 203 6.58 32.40 -5.35
CA PHE A 203 5.98 31.21 -4.79
C PHE A 203 5.56 31.48 -3.36
N ARG A 204 4.41 30.93 -2.96
CA ARG A 204 4.06 30.81 -1.56
C ARG A 204 4.45 29.42 -1.10
N MET A 205 5.40 29.32 -0.18
CA MET A 205 5.88 28.04 0.31
C MET A 205 6.37 28.17 1.76
N ASP A 206 5.88 27.28 2.62
CA ASP A 206 6.36 27.13 4.00
C ASP A 206 7.74 26.45 3.98
N ALA A 207 8.78 27.22 3.69
CA ALA A 207 10.16 26.80 3.81
C ALA A 207 10.75 27.43 5.08
N ARG A 208 11.37 26.62 5.93
CA ARG A 208 11.83 27.08 7.25
C ARG A 208 13.17 27.80 7.20
N ARG A 209 14.02 27.49 6.22
CA ARG A 209 15.40 28.02 6.14
C ARG A 209 15.69 28.65 4.79
N SER A 210 15.47 27.92 3.72
CA SER A 210 15.84 28.36 2.39
C SER A 210 14.91 27.78 1.34
N LEU A 211 14.75 28.50 0.24
CA LEU A 211 14.08 28.04 -0.96
C LEU A 211 14.93 28.43 -2.15
N ALA A 212 15.17 27.49 -3.06
CA ALA A 212 15.87 27.72 -4.31
C ALA A 212 15.05 27.19 -5.48
N ILE A 213 15.29 27.72 -6.68
CA ILE A 213 14.69 27.26 -7.93
C ILE A 213 15.79 26.77 -8.88
N ALA A 214 15.54 25.64 -9.55
CA ALA A 214 16.42 25.16 -10.59
C ALA A 214 15.61 24.66 -11.77
N GLY A 215 16.15 24.77 -12.96
CA GLY A 215 15.47 24.35 -14.17
C GLY A 215 16.39 24.15 -15.37
N ASP A 216 15.80 23.87 -16.51
CA ASP A 216 16.53 23.59 -17.76
C ASP A 216 17.31 24.81 -18.31
N TRP A 217 16.99 26.03 -17.86
CA TRP A 217 17.70 27.25 -18.27
C TRP A 217 19.08 27.41 -17.63
N ASN A 218 19.37 26.70 -16.54
CA ASN A 218 20.61 26.82 -15.77
C ASN A 218 21.24 25.47 -15.40
N ALA A 219 20.99 24.44 -16.20
CA ALA A 219 21.50 23.09 -15.97
C ALA A 219 21.14 22.52 -14.59
N TRP A 220 19.99 22.89 -14.06
CA TRP A 220 19.47 22.46 -12.75
C TRP A 220 20.32 22.87 -11.55
N GLU A 221 21.08 23.95 -11.68
CA GLU A 221 21.81 24.55 -10.56
C GLU A 221 20.85 25.38 -9.70
N PRO A 222 20.75 25.15 -8.36
CA PRO A 222 19.80 25.86 -7.51
C PRO A 222 20.15 27.35 -7.38
N ILE A 223 19.20 28.22 -7.73
CA ILE A 223 19.28 29.68 -7.53
C ILE A 223 18.43 30.01 -6.30
N PRO A 224 19.00 30.62 -5.23
CA PRO A 224 18.25 30.93 -4.03
C PRO A 224 17.19 32.01 -4.28
N LEU A 225 16.02 31.82 -3.69
CA LEU A 225 14.91 32.77 -3.69
C LEU A 225 15.05 33.72 -2.50
N ARG A 226 14.58 34.94 -2.71
CA ARG A 226 14.54 35.98 -1.67
C ARG A 226 13.19 35.88 -0.93
N PRO A 227 13.17 35.76 0.41
CA PRO A 227 11.92 35.84 1.16
C PRO A 227 11.34 37.27 1.13
N LEU A 228 10.03 37.39 0.89
CA LEU A 228 9.31 38.65 0.92
C LEU A 228 8.41 38.79 2.16
N GLY A 229 8.32 37.77 3.02
CA GLY A 229 7.38 37.66 4.14
C GLY A 229 6.13 36.85 3.78
N ASP A 230 5.32 36.46 4.78
CA ASP A 230 4.09 35.69 4.62
C ASP A 230 4.23 34.42 3.76
N ASP A 231 5.36 33.70 3.94
CA ASP A 231 5.73 32.51 3.16
C ASP A 231 5.86 32.77 1.65
N ILE A 232 6.02 34.03 1.23
CA ILE A 232 6.23 34.42 -0.17
C ILE A 232 7.72 34.52 -0.45
N TRP A 233 8.14 33.84 -1.51
CA TRP A 233 9.52 33.81 -2.00
C TRP A 233 9.56 34.29 -3.45
N GLU A 234 10.61 35.04 -3.83
CA GLU A 234 10.79 35.64 -5.14
C GLU A 234 12.14 35.28 -5.74
N ALA A 235 12.15 34.91 -7.01
CA ALA A 235 13.35 34.85 -7.83
C ALA A 235 13.27 35.84 -8.98
N ALA A 236 14.41 36.41 -9.36
CA ALA A 236 14.58 37.22 -10.56
C ALA A 236 15.42 36.40 -11.55
N LEU A 237 14.82 35.99 -12.65
CA LEU A 237 15.41 35.12 -13.66
C LEU A 237 15.54 35.86 -14.98
N VAL A 238 16.67 35.73 -15.67
CA VAL A 238 16.82 36.28 -17.02
C VAL A 238 16.45 35.21 -18.02
N LEU A 239 15.20 35.27 -18.48
CA LEU A 239 14.63 34.26 -19.38
C LEU A 239 14.07 34.90 -20.66
N ARG A 240 14.21 34.21 -21.78
CA ARG A 240 13.55 34.57 -23.03
C ARG A 240 12.10 34.03 -23.02
N PRO A 241 11.23 34.53 -23.93
CA PRO A 241 9.91 33.90 -24.12
C PRO A 241 10.07 32.40 -24.45
N GLY A 242 9.31 31.56 -23.75
CA GLY A 242 9.38 30.12 -23.91
C GLY A 242 8.75 29.35 -22.74
N ALA A 243 8.79 28.04 -22.85
CA ALA A 243 8.40 27.12 -21.76
C ALA A 243 9.64 26.47 -21.17
N TYR A 244 9.73 26.45 -19.87
CA TYR A 244 10.87 25.96 -19.11
C TYR A 244 10.41 24.96 -18.06
N HIS A 245 11.19 23.90 -17.86
CA HIS A 245 10.96 22.92 -16.79
C HIS A 245 11.75 23.31 -15.56
N PHE A 246 11.12 23.18 -14.39
CA PHE A 246 11.78 23.56 -13.14
C PHE A 246 11.21 22.78 -11.95
N ASN A 247 11.97 22.77 -10.87
CA ASN A 247 11.53 22.36 -9.54
C ASN A 247 12.08 23.33 -8.48
N LEU A 248 11.51 23.25 -7.29
CA LEU A 248 11.98 23.99 -6.12
C LEU A 248 12.82 23.08 -5.22
N PHE A 249 13.88 23.62 -4.65
CA PHE A 249 14.73 22.95 -3.69
C PHE A 249 14.51 23.57 -2.32
N VAL A 250 13.91 22.82 -1.40
CA VAL A 250 13.43 23.28 -0.10
C VAL A 250 14.41 22.88 0.98
N ASP A 251 14.83 23.86 1.81
CA ASP A 251 15.71 23.66 2.98
C ASP A 251 16.98 22.85 2.67
N GLU A 252 17.47 22.94 1.44
CA GLU A 252 18.65 22.23 0.92
C GLU A 252 18.57 20.69 1.03
N THR A 253 17.36 20.15 1.12
CA THR A 253 17.14 18.71 1.39
C THR A 253 16.16 18.04 0.46
N GLU A 254 15.18 18.77 -0.09
CA GLU A 254 14.07 18.15 -0.81
C GLU A 254 13.74 18.90 -2.11
N TRP A 255 13.63 18.14 -3.21
CA TRP A 255 13.10 18.64 -4.47
C TRP A 255 11.58 18.57 -4.47
N VAL A 256 10.94 19.69 -4.74
CA VAL A 256 9.48 19.81 -4.69
C VAL A 256 8.95 20.40 -5.99
N VAL A 257 7.92 19.78 -6.54
CA VAL A 257 7.13 20.34 -7.63
C VAL A 257 6.12 21.31 -7.01
N PRO A 258 6.17 22.61 -7.31
CA PRO A 258 5.20 23.56 -6.74
C PRO A 258 3.79 23.24 -7.21
N GLY A 259 2.81 23.36 -6.31
CA GLY A 259 1.40 23.19 -6.66
C GLY A 259 0.85 24.38 -7.46
N GLY A 260 -0.24 24.16 -8.21
CA GLY A 260 -0.91 25.23 -8.97
C GLY A 260 -0.23 25.63 -10.28
N VAL A 261 0.82 24.93 -10.70
CA VAL A 261 1.49 25.07 -12.00
C VAL A 261 1.25 23.87 -12.89
N ALA A 262 1.40 24.03 -14.20
CA ALA A 262 1.38 22.91 -15.12
C ALA A 262 2.55 21.97 -14.81
N VAL A 263 2.34 20.66 -14.89
CA VAL A 263 3.35 19.65 -14.66
C VAL A 263 3.45 18.69 -15.83
N VAL A 264 4.64 18.19 -16.10
CA VAL A 264 4.90 17.15 -17.10
C VAL A 264 5.78 16.07 -16.49
N SER A 265 5.78 14.90 -17.11
CA SER A 265 6.70 13.81 -16.71
C SER A 265 8.12 14.13 -17.19
N ASP A 266 9.11 13.87 -16.33
CA ASP A 266 10.53 13.98 -16.65
C ASP A 266 11.06 12.80 -17.49
N GLY A 267 10.21 11.83 -17.81
CA GLY A 267 10.58 10.62 -18.56
C GLY A 267 11.29 9.54 -17.73
N MET A 268 11.61 9.81 -16.46
CA MET A 268 12.29 8.88 -15.54
C MET A 268 11.39 8.45 -14.37
N GLY A 269 10.10 8.76 -14.46
CA GLY A 269 9.10 8.43 -13.42
C GLY A 269 8.85 9.54 -12.42
N GLY A 270 9.49 10.70 -12.57
CA GLY A 270 9.26 11.92 -11.82
C GLY A 270 8.37 12.92 -12.55
N LEU A 271 8.07 14.04 -11.86
CA LEU A 271 7.32 15.17 -12.39
C LEU A 271 8.17 16.45 -12.29
N VAL A 272 8.04 17.31 -13.28
CA VAL A 272 8.63 18.65 -13.29
C VAL A 272 7.56 19.69 -13.57
N ALA A 273 7.68 20.86 -12.95
CA ALA A 273 6.81 22.00 -13.17
C ALA A 273 7.17 22.72 -14.48
N VAL A 274 6.19 23.37 -15.10
CA VAL A 274 6.37 24.15 -16.32
C VAL A 274 6.15 25.63 -16.03
N LEU A 275 7.18 26.44 -16.31
CA LEU A 275 7.10 27.91 -16.30
C LEU A 275 6.97 28.40 -17.74
N THR A 276 5.87 29.09 -18.05
CA THR A 276 5.67 29.73 -19.35
C THR A 276 5.96 31.24 -19.25
N VAL A 277 6.93 31.69 -20.03
CA VAL A 277 7.29 33.12 -20.19
C VAL A 277 6.77 33.59 -21.53
N LEU A 278 5.88 34.58 -21.53
CA LEU A 278 5.22 35.17 -22.71
C LEU A 278 5.99 36.36 -23.27
#